data_912b0ec63278834b250ddfb48f5de98e
#
_entry.id   912b0ec63278834b250ddfb48f5de98e
#
_cell.length_a   1.000
_cell.length_b   1.000
_cell.length_c   1.000
_cell.angle_alpha   90.00
_cell.angle_beta   90.00
_cell.angle_gamma   90.00
#
_symmetry.space_group_name_H-M   'P 1'
#
loop_
_entity.id
_entity.type
_entity.pdbx_description
1 polymer ?
#
loop_
_entity_poly.entity_id
_entity_poly.type
_entity_poly.pdbx_seq_one_letter_code
_entity_poly.pdbx_strand_id
1 'polypeptide(L)'
;MKILQINSVCGIGSTGRIATDLHAILLSQGQQSTIAYGRDAARNCDQTIRIGSKFDNYPHVARTRIFDSHGFGSASATKKLIARIKALNPDVIHLHNLHGYYLHIGLLFDYLKEANKPVVWTLHDCWTFTGHCAHFDYIGCERWRSQCHDCPLKSEYPKSLFLDRSQKNYQQKKALFTGVQKLTIVTPSKWLAGLVKESFLREYPVAVINNGIDLNVFQPTPSDFRQRYNLEDQFILLGVATPWSERKGYQFFLDLAKQLRPDEKIVLVGVSAEQSKALPAGIIGIAKTNSAAELAEIYSTADLFINPTLEEVLGLVNLEALACGTPVVTFNSGGSPECLDANCGLVVERGDLPGLVAAIATVRKVGKAAYSAQCRKRAQDWFDKDARFGEYVELYKAILKS
;
A
#
# COMPACT_ATOMS: atom_id res chain seq x y z
N MET A 1 -22.27 -16.00 -2.96
CA MET A 1 -22.02 -15.10 -1.82
C MET A 1 -22.20 -13.66 -2.28
N LYS A 2 -22.67 -12.81 -1.37
CA LYS A 2 -22.80 -11.37 -1.59
C LYS A 2 -21.79 -10.64 -0.73
N ILE A 3 -20.82 -10.01 -1.33
CA ILE A 3 -19.70 -9.34 -0.64
C ILE A 3 -19.86 -7.82 -0.77
N LEU A 4 -19.77 -7.12 0.35
CA LEU A 4 -19.66 -5.67 0.38
C LEU A 4 -18.25 -5.27 0.80
N GLN A 5 -17.52 -4.62 -0.09
CA GLN A 5 -16.23 -4.01 0.23
C GLN A 5 -16.42 -2.55 0.65
N ILE A 6 -15.70 -2.08 1.67
CA ILE A 6 -15.70 -0.68 2.12
C ILE A 6 -14.28 -0.14 2.06
N ASN A 7 -14.05 0.87 1.21
CA ASN A 7 -12.72 1.49 1.04
C ASN A 7 -12.82 3.01 0.90
N SER A 8 -11.72 3.70 1.08
CA SER A 8 -11.65 5.16 0.88
C SER A 8 -11.83 5.56 -0.58
N VAL A 9 -11.32 4.78 -1.53
CA VAL A 9 -11.35 5.02 -2.98
C VAL A 9 -11.73 3.73 -3.73
N CYS A 10 -12.17 3.86 -5.00
CA CYS A 10 -12.53 2.74 -5.87
C CYS A 10 -11.77 2.86 -7.20
N GLY A 11 -10.90 1.90 -7.52
CA GLY A 11 -10.09 1.83 -8.74
C GLY A 11 -8.99 2.90 -8.87
N ILE A 12 -8.71 3.64 -7.80
CA ILE A 12 -7.69 4.69 -7.77
C ILE A 12 -6.68 4.40 -6.66
N GLY A 13 -5.38 4.63 -6.92
CA GLY A 13 -4.31 4.29 -6.01
C GLY A 13 -4.19 2.77 -5.80
N SER A 14 -3.27 2.33 -4.94
CA SER A 14 -3.02 0.91 -4.69
C SER A 14 -4.22 0.20 -4.08
N THR A 15 -4.77 0.73 -2.98
CA THR A 15 -5.88 0.09 -2.26
C THR A 15 -7.19 0.10 -3.05
N GLY A 16 -7.43 1.14 -3.88
CA GLY A 16 -8.58 1.18 -4.76
C GLY A 16 -8.50 0.16 -5.88
N ARG A 17 -7.30 -0.06 -6.44
CA ARG A 17 -7.07 -1.11 -7.45
C ARG A 17 -7.24 -2.50 -6.85
N ILE A 18 -6.68 -2.76 -5.67
CA ILE A 18 -6.87 -4.03 -4.94
C ILE A 18 -8.37 -4.34 -4.76
N ALA A 19 -9.17 -3.35 -4.34
CA ALA A 19 -10.61 -3.54 -4.17
C ALA A 19 -11.33 -3.86 -5.49
N THR A 20 -10.96 -3.20 -6.60
CA THR A 20 -11.56 -3.48 -7.92
C THR A 20 -11.08 -4.77 -8.55
N ASP A 21 -9.84 -5.16 -8.34
CA ASP A 21 -9.31 -6.44 -8.83
C ASP A 21 -9.98 -7.61 -8.09
N LEU A 22 -10.13 -7.51 -6.76
CA LEU A 22 -10.89 -8.49 -5.98
C LEU A 22 -12.37 -8.53 -6.40
N HIS A 23 -12.98 -7.37 -6.70
CA HIS A 23 -14.33 -7.29 -7.23
C HIS A 23 -14.46 -8.05 -8.55
N ALA A 24 -13.52 -7.84 -9.49
CA ALA A 24 -13.52 -8.53 -10.77
C ALA A 24 -13.42 -10.05 -10.62
N ILE A 25 -12.55 -10.54 -9.74
CA ILE A 25 -12.41 -11.98 -9.44
C ILE A 25 -13.69 -12.56 -8.82
N LEU A 26 -14.32 -11.84 -7.90
CA LEU A 26 -15.60 -12.28 -7.32
C LEU A 26 -16.68 -12.43 -8.40
N LEU A 27 -16.77 -11.45 -9.32
CA LEU A 27 -17.75 -11.52 -10.42
C LEU A 27 -17.43 -12.67 -11.39
N SER A 28 -16.17 -12.89 -11.74
CA SER A 28 -15.74 -13.98 -12.64
C SER A 28 -16.08 -15.37 -12.07
N GLN A 29 -16.16 -15.49 -10.74
CA GLN A 29 -16.56 -16.71 -10.04
C GLN A 29 -18.07 -16.74 -9.71
N GLY A 30 -18.89 -15.91 -10.34
CA GLY A 30 -20.34 -15.88 -10.17
C GLY A 30 -20.82 -15.35 -8.81
N GLN A 31 -19.95 -14.63 -8.07
CA GLN A 31 -20.31 -14.02 -6.80
C GLN A 31 -20.86 -12.60 -7.02
N GLN A 32 -21.65 -12.09 -6.08
CA GLN A 32 -22.08 -10.70 -6.06
C GLN A 32 -21.06 -9.87 -5.27
N SER A 33 -20.61 -8.77 -5.84
CA SER A 33 -19.67 -7.85 -5.18
C SER A 33 -20.10 -6.41 -5.39
N THR A 34 -20.07 -5.62 -4.33
CA THR A 34 -20.36 -4.17 -4.35
C THR A 34 -19.25 -3.44 -3.60
N ILE A 35 -18.79 -2.30 -4.11
CA ILE A 35 -17.76 -1.46 -3.44
C ILE A 35 -18.41 -0.18 -2.93
N ALA A 36 -18.43 0.00 -1.62
CA ALA A 36 -18.76 1.27 -0.98
C ALA A 36 -17.50 2.12 -0.81
N TYR A 37 -17.49 3.34 -1.34
CA TYR A 37 -16.29 4.18 -1.37
C TYR A 37 -16.58 5.64 -1.02
N GLY A 38 -15.58 6.32 -0.45
CA GLY A 38 -15.75 7.66 0.13
C GLY A 38 -15.24 8.82 -0.71
N ARG A 39 -14.25 8.62 -1.58
CA ARG A 39 -13.52 9.72 -2.24
C ARG A 39 -13.35 9.46 -3.72
N ASP A 40 -13.15 10.55 -4.46
CA ASP A 40 -12.91 10.58 -5.89
C ASP A 40 -14.06 9.93 -6.71
N ALA A 41 -13.91 9.79 -8.01
CA ALA A 41 -14.82 9.03 -8.85
C ALA A 41 -14.41 7.55 -8.89
N ALA A 42 -15.37 6.64 -8.90
CA ALA A 42 -15.09 5.23 -9.09
C ALA A 42 -14.51 4.97 -10.50
N ARG A 43 -13.62 4.02 -10.60
CA ARG A 43 -13.07 3.52 -11.86
C ARG A 43 -13.09 1.99 -11.83
N ASN A 44 -13.28 1.38 -12.99
CA ASN A 44 -13.26 -0.08 -13.18
C ASN A 44 -14.24 -0.84 -12.28
N CYS A 45 -15.38 -0.24 -11.92
CA CYS A 45 -16.41 -0.88 -11.14
C CYS A 45 -17.74 -0.13 -11.30
N ASP A 46 -18.79 -0.83 -11.74
CA ASP A 46 -20.13 -0.26 -11.92
C ASP A 46 -21.03 -0.50 -10.71
N GLN A 47 -20.75 -1.54 -9.91
CA GLN A 47 -21.53 -1.90 -8.74
C GLN A 47 -20.96 -1.19 -7.50
N THR A 48 -21.34 0.08 -7.34
CA THR A 48 -20.77 0.93 -6.29
C THR A 48 -21.83 1.62 -5.42
N ILE A 49 -21.41 1.94 -4.19
CA ILE A 49 -22.15 2.80 -3.25
C ILE A 49 -21.25 3.98 -2.89
N ARG A 50 -21.63 5.18 -3.31
CA ARG A 50 -20.94 6.40 -2.86
C ARG A 50 -21.29 6.70 -1.40
N ILE A 51 -20.26 6.90 -0.55
CA ILE A 51 -20.39 7.29 0.86
C ILE A 51 -20.20 8.80 0.96
N GLY A 52 -21.28 9.52 1.18
CA GLY A 52 -21.24 10.97 1.30
C GLY A 52 -20.81 11.71 0.03
N SER A 53 -20.43 12.94 0.22
CA SER A 53 -20.05 13.90 -0.81
C SER A 53 -18.80 14.69 -0.40
N LYS A 54 -18.31 15.57 -1.24
CA LYS A 54 -17.26 16.53 -0.86
C LYS A 54 -17.67 17.40 0.34
N PHE A 55 -18.95 17.72 0.47
CA PHE A 55 -19.49 18.51 1.60
C PHE A 55 -19.46 17.73 2.92
N ASP A 56 -19.47 16.40 2.91
CA ASP A 56 -19.26 15.58 4.10
C ASP A 56 -17.76 15.43 4.43
N ASN A 57 -16.91 15.38 3.40
CA ASN A 57 -15.48 15.12 3.56
C ASN A 57 -14.71 16.37 4.05
N TYR A 58 -14.99 17.57 3.53
CA TYR A 58 -14.27 18.79 3.92
C TYR A 58 -14.40 19.13 5.41
N PRO A 59 -15.58 19.10 6.04
CA PRO A 59 -15.71 19.29 7.49
C PRO A 59 -14.94 18.24 8.29
N HIS A 60 -14.88 16.97 7.80
CA HIS A 60 -14.10 15.92 8.44
C HIS A 60 -12.60 16.22 8.37
N VAL A 61 -12.10 16.69 7.20
CA VAL A 61 -10.71 17.14 7.06
C VAL A 61 -10.41 18.29 8.03
N ALA A 62 -11.24 19.34 8.04
CA ALA A 62 -11.07 20.49 8.92
C ALA A 62 -11.04 20.06 10.40
N ARG A 63 -11.99 19.22 10.81
CA ARG A 63 -12.05 18.68 12.17
C ARG A 63 -10.78 17.89 12.52
N THR A 64 -10.27 17.09 11.60
CA THR A 64 -9.02 16.34 11.82
C THR A 64 -7.83 17.28 11.96
N ARG A 65 -7.71 18.28 11.06
CA ARG A 65 -6.62 19.27 11.08
C ARG A 65 -6.57 20.09 12.37
N ILE A 66 -7.72 20.43 12.95
CA ILE A 66 -7.82 21.24 14.15
C ILE A 66 -7.75 20.38 15.42
N PHE A 67 -8.51 19.30 15.47
CA PHE A 67 -8.79 18.54 16.68
C PHE A 67 -8.19 17.13 16.70
N ASP A 68 -7.38 16.75 15.72
CA ASP A 68 -6.81 15.38 15.60
C ASP A 68 -7.88 14.29 15.80
N SER A 69 -9.02 14.40 15.12
CA SER A 69 -10.15 13.46 15.28
C SER A 69 -10.46 12.69 14.00
N HIS A 70 -9.41 12.10 13.41
CA HIS A 70 -9.49 11.31 12.18
C HIS A 70 -10.31 10.03 12.38
N GLY A 71 -11.27 9.80 11.49
CA GLY A 71 -12.20 8.68 11.59
C GLY A 71 -13.46 8.96 12.40
N PHE A 72 -13.61 10.15 13.01
CA PHE A 72 -14.76 10.53 13.84
C PHE A 72 -15.63 11.63 13.22
N GLY A 73 -15.50 11.88 11.91
CA GLY A 73 -16.36 12.78 11.13
C GLY A 73 -17.36 12.00 10.26
N SER A 74 -18.05 12.71 9.35
CA SER A 74 -18.95 12.11 8.34
C SER A 74 -20.08 11.23 8.90
N ALA A 75 -20.64 11.57 10.06
CA ALA A 75 -21.64 10.74 10.75
C ALA A 75 -22.92 10.54 9.94
N SER A 76 -23.44 11.61 9.28
CA SER A 76 -24.66 11.51 8.44
C SER A 76 -24.46 10.53 7.27
N ALA A 77 -23.32 10.67 6.56
CA ALA A 77 -22.97 9.78 5.44
C ALA A 77 -22.86 8.31 5.90
N THR A 78 -22.27 8.09 7.09
CA THR A 78 -22.14 6.74 7.67
C THR A 78 -23.50 6.14 8.05
N LYS A 79 -24.41 6.90 8.63
CA LYS A 79 -25.78 6.42 8.92
C LYS A 79 -26.52 5.99 7.64
N LYS A 80 -26.38 6.78 6.56
CA LYS A 80 -26.95 6.42 5.25
C LYS A 80 -26.31 5.15 4.68
N LEU A 81 -24.98 5.00 4.83
CA LEU A 81 -24.27 3.77 4.44
C LEU A 81 -24.83 2.57 5.21
N ILE A 82 -24.96 2.65 6.53
CA ILE A 82 -25.50 1.56 7.38
C ILE A 82 -26.91 1.15 6.92
N ALA A 83 -27.79 2.10 6.62
CA ALA A 83 -29.11 1.79 6.07
C ALA A 83 -29.03 1.02 4.74
N ARG A 84 -28.09 1.40 3.85
CA ARG A 84 -27.84 0.67 2.60
C ARG A 84 -27.25 -0.72 2.83
N ILE A 85 -26.35 -0.87 3.80
CA ILE A 85 -25.81 -2.20 4.18
C ILE A 85 -26.92 -3.12 4.67
N LYS A 86 -27.82 -2.61 5.51
CA LYS A 86 -28.99 -3.35 6.00
C LYS A 86 -29.89 -3.80 4.84
N ALA A 87 -30.17 -2.92 3.89
CA ALA A 87 -30.98 -3.24 2.70
C ALA A 87 -30.29 -4.22 1.74
N LEU A 88 -28.97 -4.06 1.51
CA LEU A 88 -28.16 -4.95 0.68
C LEU A 88 -28.06 -6.35 1.29
N ASN A 89 -28.02 -6.43 2.62
CA ASN A 89 -27.86 -7.64 3.40
C ASN A 89 -26.70 -8.54 2.90
N PRO A 90 -25.45 -8.07 2.91
CA PRO A 90 -24.31 -8.86 2.43
C PRO A 90 -24.04 -10.08 3.32
N ASP A 91 -23.48 -11.15 2.75
CA ASP A 91 -23.03 -12.32 3.50
C ASP A 91 -21.72 -12.02 4.25
N VAL A 92 -20.82 -11.24 3.63
CA VAL A 92 -19.54 -10.81 4.21
C VAL A 92 -19.36 -9.31 4.00
N ILE A 93 -18.88 -8.62 5.02
CA ILE A 93 -18.43 -7.21 4.93
C ILE A 93 -16.92 -7.20 4.94
N HIS A 94 -16.31 -6.70 3.86
CA HIS A 94 -14.85 -6.59 3.73
C HIS A 94 -14.41 -5.13 3.88
N LEU A 95 -13.67 -4.86 4.93
CA LEU A 95 -13.12 -3.53 5.23
C LEU A 95 -11.71 -3.41 4.69
N HIS A 96 -11.41 -2.28 4.04
CA HIS A 96 -10.07 -1.86 3.66
C HIS A 96 -9.66 -0.61 4.46
N ASN A 97 -9.20 0.46 3.81
CA ASN A 97 -8.84 1.70 4.46
C ASN A 97 -10.08 2.45 4.96
N LEU A 98 -10.29 2.45 6.28
CA LEU A 98 -11.37 3.19 6.94
C LEU A 98 -11.00 4.65 7.23
N HIS A 99 -9.73 5.01 7.09
CA HIS A 99 -9.26 6.39 7.10
C HIS A 99 -9.43 7.05 5.72
N GLY A 100 -9.29 8.39 5.64
CA GLY A 100 -9.51 9.12 4.39
C GLY A 100 -10.68 10.12 4.44
N TYR A 101 -11.14 10.47 5.65
CA TYR A 101 -12.10 11.56 5.92
C TYR A 101 -13.52 11.33 5.37
N TYR A 102 -13.98 10.11 5.24
CA TYR A 102 -15.26 9.79 4.60
C TYR A 102 -16.25 9.01 5.47
N LEU A 103 -15.78 8.47 6.60
CA LEU A 103 -16.52 7.53 7.42
C LEU A 103 -16.38 7.86 8.91
N HIS A 104 -17.43 7.61 9.68
CA HIS A 104 -17.41 7.64 11.15
C HIS A 104 -17.23 6.22 11.68
N ILE A 105 -16.03 5.89 12.15
CA ILE A 105 -15.67 4.54 12.57
C ILE A 105 -16.51 4.03 13.74
N GLY A 106 -16.86 4.90 14.71
CA GLY A 106 -17.71 4.50 15.84
C GLY A 106 -19.06 3.94 15.37
N LEU A 107 -19.79 4.70 14.56
CA LEU A 107 -21.09 4.25 14.04
C LEU A 107 -21.02 2.97 13.21
N LEU A 108 -19.93 2.83 12.42
CA LEU A 108 -19.75 1.60 11.64
C LEU A 108 -19.51 0.40 12.57
N PHE A 109 -18.60 0.52 13.54
CA PHE A 109 -18.25 -0.62 14.41
C PHE A 109 -19.37 -0.97 15.40
N ASP A 110 -20.16 -0.01 15.89
CA ASP A 110 -21.37 -0.27 16.64
C ASP A 110 -22.34 -1.14 15.81
N TYR A 111 -22.56 -0.77 14.54
CA TYR A 111 -23.35 -1.58 13.63
C TYR A 111 -22.77 -2.98 13.38
N LEU A 112 -21.45 -3.10 13.18
CA LEU A 112 -20.81 -4.40 12.93
C LEU A 112 -20.96 -5.36 14.12
N LYS A 113 -20.87 -4.83 15.34
CA LYS A 113 -21.10 -5.61 16.58
C LYS A 113 -22.55 -6.08 16.70
N GLU A 114 -23.52 -5.21 16.36
CA GLU A 114 -24.95 -5.57 16.39
C GLU A 114 -25.32 -6.55 15.28
N ALA A 115 -24.80 -6.36 14.07
CA ALA A 115 -25.17 -7.15 12.90
C ALA A 115 -24.65 -8.60 12.98
N ASN A 116 -23.60 -8.86 13.74
CA ASN A 116 -22.95 -10.17 13.94
C ASN A 116 -22.71 -10.93 12.63
N LYS A 117 -22.37 -10.20 11.56
CA LYS A 117 -22.01 -10.75 10.26
C LYS A 117 -20.50 -11.02 10.18
N PRO A 118 -20.06 -11.97 9.36
CA PRO A 118 -18.66 -12.15 9.05
C PRO A 118 -18.03 -10.85 8.50
N VAL A 119 -16.93 -10.44 9.10
CA VAL A 119 -16.15 -9.27 8.70
C VAL A 119 -14.74 -9.72 8.38
N VAL A 120 -14.24 -9.32 7.21
CA VAL A 120 -12.83 -9.39 6.86
C VAL A 120 -12.27 -7.98 6.88
N TRP A 121 -11.11 -7.76 7.48
CA TRP A 121 -10.48 -6.45 7.49
C TRP A 121 -9.05 -6.54 6.96
N THR A 122 -8.85 -6.12 5.71
CA THR A 122 -7.50 -6.03 5.13
C THR A 122 -6.83 -4.74 5.55
N LEU A 123 -5.71 -4.87 6.27
CA LEU A 123 -4.89 -3.74 6.69
C LEU A 123 -3.85 -3.44 5.62
N HIS A 124 -3.81 -2.19 5.16
CA HIS A 124 -2.84 -1.72 4.16
C HIS A 124 -1.76 -0.80 4.76
N ASP A 125 -1.91 -0.46 6.02
CA ASP A 125 -1.00 0.35 6.83
C ASP A 125 -1.28 0.11 8.32
N CYS A 126 -0.60 0.87 9.18
CA CYS A 126 -0.66 0.70 10.63
C CYS A 126 -1.69 1.60 11.33
N TRP A 127 -2.46 2.43 10.57
CA TRP A 127 -3.39 3.38 11.18
C TRP A 127 -4.40 2.73 12.13
N THR A 128 -4.79 1.53 11.84
CA THR A 128 -5.82 0.76 12.57
C THR A 128 -5.50 0.65 14.06
N PHE A 129 -4.27 0.35 14.42
CA PHE A 129 -3.86 0.09 15.81
C PHE A 129 -2.97 1.18 16.41
N THR A 130 -2.84 2.33 15.75
CA THR A 130 -2.16 3.52 16.29
C THR A 130 -3.17 4.56 16.76
N GLY A 131 -2.70 5.56 17.49
CA GLY A 131 -3.55 6.68 17.91
C GLY A 131 -3.68 7.80 16.87
N HIS A 132 -2.76 7.85 15.89
CA HIS A 132 -2.71 8.92 14.89
C HIS A 132 -2.20 8.39 13.55
N CYS A 133 -0.91 8.08 13.44
CA CYS A 133 -0.17 7.87 12.20
C CYS A 133 -0.52 6.54 11.49
N ALA A 134 -0.32 6.51 10.17
CA ALA A 134 -0.44 5.31 9.35
C ALA A 134 0.90 4.57 9.21
N HIS A 135 2.01 5.26 9.46
CA HIS A 135 3.37 4.77 9.37
C HIS A 135 4.15 5.27 10.57
N PHE A 136 4.99 4.45 11.19
CA PHE A 136 5.74 4.80 12.40
C PHE A 136 7.07 4.05 12.56
N ASP A 137 7.26 2.96 11.81
CA ASP A 137 8.41 2.09 11.96
C ASP A 137 9.71 2.78 11.55
N TYR A 138 9.64 3.65 10.54
CA TYR A 138 10.81 4.37 10.04
C TYR A 138 11.45 5.32 11.06
N ILE A 139 10.70 5.74 12.07
CA ILE A 139 11.20 6.52 13.21
C ILE A 139 11.37 5.70 14.50
N GLY A 140 11.13 4.39 14.46
CA GLY A 140 11.27 3.49 15.61
C GLY A 140 10.28 3.77 16.74
N CYS A 141 9.05 4.23 16.46
CA CYS A 141 8.07 4.53 17.49
C CYS A 141 7.41 3.25 18.03
N GLU A 142 7.53 3.01 19.34
CA GLU A 142 6.98 1.82 20.02
C GLU A 142 5.71 2.10 20.85
N ARG A 143 5.22 3.37 20.89
CA ARG A 143 4.11 3.79 21.76
C ARG A 143 2.79 3.07 21.45
N TRP A 144 2.58 2.66 20.22
CA TRP A 144 1.39 1.93 19.79
C TRP A 144 1.20 0.56 20.47
N ARG A 145 2.26 -0.04 21.00
CA ARG A 145 2.21 -1.35 21.69
C ARG A 145 1.43 -1.29 23.00
N SER A 146 1.54 -0.20 23.73
CA SER A 146 0.85 0.00 25.02
C SER A 146 -0.23 1.07 24.94
N GLN A 147 0.16 2.27 24.60
CA GLN A 147 -0.75 3.42 24.45
C GLN A 147 -0.03 4.57 23.73
N CYS A 148 -0.57 5.01 22.58
CA CYS A 148 -0.07 6.21 21.90
C CYS A 148 -0.30 7.46 22.77
N HIS A 149 0.67 8.37 22.75
CA HIS A 149 0.64 9.72 23.33
C HIS A 149 1.75 10.56 22.69
N ASP A 150 1.67 11.90 22.76
CA ASP A 150 2.69 12.84 22.27
C ASP A 150 3.27 12.41 20.91
N CYS A 151 2.39 12.28 19.89
CA CYS A 151 2.72 11.66 18.61
C CYS A 151 3.81 12.45 17.87
N PRO A 152 5.01 11.89 17.63
CA PRO A 152 6.08 12.57 16.91
C PRO A 152 5.72 12.83 15.45
N LEU A 153 4.75 12.08 14.91
CA LEU A 153 4.27 12.18 13.52
C LEU A 153 2.95 12.95 13.40
N LYS A 154 2.63 13.81 14.36
CA LYS A 154 1.39 14.62 14.33
C LYS A 154 1.26 15.48 13.07
N SER A 155 2.39 15.94 12.52
CA SER A 155 2.44 16.72 11.27
C SER A 155 2.34 15.89 9.99
N GLU A 156 2.49 14.56 10.09
CA GLU A 156 2.32 13.62 8.99
C GLU A 156 0.87 13.18 8.80
N TYR A 157 0.60 12.31 7.84
CA TYR A 157 -0.74 11.81 7.59
C TYR A 157 -1.24 10.85 8.70
N PRO A 158 -2.46 11.11 9.21
CA PRO A 158 -3.43 12.19 8.96
C PRO A 158 -3.04 13.47 9.73
N LYS A 159 -2.65 14.51 9.04
CA LYS A 159 -2.05 15.71 9.64
C LYS A 159 -2.98 16.41 10.63
N SER A 160 -2.47 16.71 11.85
CA SER A 160 -3.07 17.64 12.80
C SER A 160 -2.17 18.88 12.98
N LEU A 161 -2.78 20.08 12.98
CA LEU A 161 -2.03 21.35 13.05
C LEU A 161 -1.84 21.82 14.48
N PHE A 162 -2.82 21.58 15.34
CA PHE A 162 -2.86 22.16 16.69
C PHE A 162 -2.81 21.10 17.79
N LEU A 163 -3.82 20.25 17.87
CA LEU A 163 -3.97 19.31 18.97
C LEU A 163 -3.32 17.97 18.66
N ASP A 164 -2.80 17.32 19.69
CA ASP A 164 -2.45 15.91 19.69
C ASP A 164 -3.46 15.16 20.56
N ARG A 165 -4.27 14.32 19.93
CA ARG A 165 -5.23 13.45 20.61
C ARG A 165 -4.88 11.98 20.44
N SER A 166 -3.63 11.68 20.10
CA SER A 166 -3.19 10.31 19.84
C SER A 166 -3.52 9.35 20.98
N GLN A 167 -3.41 9.78 22.24
CA GLN A 167 -3.81 9.00 23.41
C GLN A 167 -5.32 8.69 23.39
N LYS A 168 -6.15 9.70 23.23
CA LYS A 168 -7.61 9.52 23.22
C LYS A 168 -8.07 8.72 22.01
N ASN A 169 -7.50 8.99 20.83
CA ASN A 169 -7.82 8.26 19.62
C ASN A 169 -7.43 6.77 19.73
N TYR A 170 -6.28 6.47 20.35
CA TYR A 170 -5.85 5.11 20.63
C TYR A 170 -6.86 4.36 21.51
N GLN A 171 -7.26 4.99 22.64
CA GLN A 171 -8.24 4.41 23.56
C GLN A 171 -9.60 4.18 22.88
N GLN A 172 -10.06 5.18 22.12
CA GLN A 172 -11.33 5.07 21.37
C GLN A 172 -11.26 3.97 20.31
N LYS A 173 -10.20 3.89 19.49
CA LYS A 173 -10.02 2.83 18.51
C LYS A 173 -9.96 1.46 19.17
N LYS A 174 -9.20 1.31 20.27
CA LYS A 174 -9.15 0.06 21.02
C LYS A 174 -10.55 -0.39 21.45
N ALA A 175 -11.34 0.51 22.05
CA ALA A 175 -12.70 0.20 22.51
C ALA A 175 -13.66 -0.14 21.34
N LEU A 176 -13.52 0.55 20.20
CA LEU A 176 -14.37 0.35 19.03
C LEU A 176 -14.01 -0.92 18.27
N PHE A 177 -12.73 -1.14 18.02
CA PHE A 177 -12.26 -2.19 17.10
C PHE A 177 -12.16 -3.56 17.76
N THR A 178 -12.10 -3.64 19.10
CA THR A 178 -12.20 -4.92 19.83
C THR A 178 -13.65 -5.33 20.06
N GLY A 179 -13.88 -6.63 20.25
CA GLY A 179 -15.21 -7.19 20.55
C GLY A 179 -16.14 -7.37 19.34
N VAL A 180 -15.64 -7.32 18.11
CA VAL A 180 -16.37 -7.76 16.90
C VAL A 180 -16.21 -9.28 16.79
N GLN A 181 -17.25 -10.06 17.02
CA GLN A 181 -17.15 -11.51 17.22
C GLN A 181 -16.64 -12.29 15.99
N LYS A 182 -17.08 -11.90 14.79
CA LYS A 182 -16.76 -12.60 13.54
C LYS A 182 -15.83 -11.81 12.65
N LEU A 183 -14.75 -11.24 13.23
CA LEU A 183 -13.76 -10.48 12.49
C LEU A 183 -12.51 -11.32 12.25
N THR A 184 -12.08 -11.37 10.99
CA THR A 184 -10.77 -11.87 10.57
C THR A 184 -9.95 -10.74 9.98
N ILE A 185 -8.73 -10.56 10.45
CA ILE A 185 -7.78 -9.58 9.91
C ILE A 185 -6.99 -10.23 8.78
N VAL A 186 -6.78 -9.49 7.69
CA VAL A 186 -5.87 -9.88 6.61
C VAL A 186 -4.75 -8.85 6.51
N THR A 187 -3.54 -9.33 6.33
CA THR A 187 -2.36 -8.47 6.11
C THR A 187 -1.64 -8.89 4.83
N PRO A 188 -1.07 -7.96 4.05
CA PRO A 188 -0.35 -8.30 2.83
C PRO A 188 1.08 -8.79 3.09
N SER A 189 1.53 -8.84 4.34
CA SER A 189 2.87 -9.29 4.72
C SER A 189 2.88 -9.95 6.10
N LYS A 190 3.84 -10.82 6.33
CA LYS A 190 4.12 -11.40 7.65
C LYS A 190 4.58 -10.35 8.65
N TRP A 191 5.32 -9.34 8.18
CA TRP A 191 5.73 -8.20 9.00
C TRP A 191 4.52 -7.50 9.63
N LEU A 192 3.53 -7.10 8.82
CA LEU A 192 2.34 -6.43 9.36
C LEU A 192 1.51 -7.38 10.24
N ALA A 193 1.45 -8.67 9.90
CA ALA A 193 0.81 -9.67 10.77
C ALA A 193 1.48 -9.76 12.14
N GLY A 194 2.81 -9.65 12.19
CA GLY A 194 3.58 -9.57 13.44
C GLY A 194 3.17 -8.36 14.28
N LEU A 195 3.09 -7.17 13.67
CA LEU A 195 2.65 -5.96 14.37
C LEU A 195 1.21 -6.07 14.90
N VAL A 196 0.30 -6.65 14.13
CA VAL A 196 -1.09 -6.90 14.59
C VAL A 196 -1.11 -7.76 15.84
N LYS A 197 -0.29 -8.82 15.89
CA LYS A 197 -0.20 -9.72 17.07
C LYS A 197 0.36 -9.04 18.32
N GLU A 198 1.11 -7.96 18.16
CA GLU A 198 1.64 -7.17 19.27
C GLU A 198 0.72 -6.00 19.66
N SER A 199 -0.29 -5.71 18.84
CA SER A 199 -1.23 -4.60 19.04
C SER A 199 -2.45 -5.01 19.90
N PHE A 200 -3.35 -4.08 20.17
CA PHE A 200 -4.62 -4.37 20.81
C PHE A 200 -5.58 -5.23 19.97
N LEU A 201 -5.24 -5.53 18.72
CA LEU A 201 -6.00 -6.42 17.82
C LEU A 201 -5.53 -7.89 17.86
N ARG A 202 -4.59 -8.22 18.72
CA ARG A 202 -3.93 -9.54 18.79
C ARG A 202 -4.86 -10.73 18.99
N GLU A 203 -6.06 -10.51 19.53
CA GLU A 203 -7.04 -11.57 19.77
C GLU A 203 -7.78 -12.02 18.49
N TYR A 204 -7.68 -11.26 17.41
CA TYR A 204 -8.31 -11.64 16.15
C TYR A 204 -7.45 -12.65 15.37
N PRO A 205 -8.10 -13.60 14.67
CA PRO A 205 -7.39 -14.42 13.68
C PRO A 205 -6.81 -13.53 12.58
N VAL A 206 -5.55 -13.80 12.23
CA VAL A 206 -4.82 -13.08 11.19
C VAL A 206 -4.45 -14.04 10.07
N ALA A 207 -4.90 -13.75 8.86
CA ALA A 207 -4.45 -14.40 7.63
C ALA A 207 -3.45 -13.49 6.90
N VAL A 208 -2.42 -14.07 6.30
CA VAL A 208 -1.48 -13.35 5.43
C VAL A 208 -1.85 -13.69 3.99
N ILE A 209 -2.35 -12.69 3.25
CA ILE A 209 -2.62 -12.79 1.81
C ILE A 209 -1.86 -11.66 1.13
N ASN A 210 -0.78 -11.99 0.45
CA ASN A 210 0.03 -10.99 -0.24
C ASN A 210 -0.77 -10.25 -1.31
N ASN A 211 -0.43 -9.00 -1.54
CA ASN A 211 -0.97 -8.28 -2.71
C ASN A 211 -0.50 -8.95 -4.00
N GLY A 212 -1.38 -9.03 -4.97
CA GLY A 212 -1.07 -9.51 -6.31
C GLY A 212 -0.72 -8.39 -7.28
N ILE A 213 -0.02 -8.76 -8.35
CA ILE A 213 0.32 -7.87 -9.47
C ILE A 213 -0.28 -8.40 -10.77
N ASP A 214 -0.71 -7.51 -11.66
CA ASP A 214 -1.20 -7.89 -12.98
C ASP A 214 -0.04 -8.28 -13.89
N LEU A 215 0.16 -9.57 -14.07
CA LEU A 215 1.24 -10.15 -14.86
C LEU A 215 1.05 -9.98 -16.38
N ASN A 216 -0.14 -9.57 -16.84
CA ASN A 216 -0.38 -9.22 -18.24
C ASN A 216 0.04 -7.78 -18.54
N VAL A 217 -0.01 -6.90 -17.53
CA VAL A 217 0.45 -5.51 -17.63
C VAL A 217 1.93 -5.42 -17.31
N PHE A 218 2.34 -5.95 -16.16
CA PHE A 218 3.74 -5.94 -15.74
C PHE A 218 4.42 -7.22 -16.21
N GLN A 219 5.14 -7.11 -17.30
CA GLN A 219 5.91 -8.18 -17.92
C GLN A 219 7.09 -7.58 -18.68
N PRO A 220 8.10 -8.38 -19.04
CA PRO A 220 9.19 -7.90 -19.88
C PRO A 220 8.64 -7.31 -21.17
N THR A 221 8.80 -6.01 -21.35
CA THR A 221 8.21 -5.22 -22.43
C THR A 221 9.31 -4.48 -23.19
N PRO A 222 9.46 -4.67 -24.51
CA PRO A 222 10.37 -3.89 -25.34
C PRO A 222 10.01 -2.40 -25.29
N SER A 223 11.03 -1.53 -25.30
CA SER A 223 10.83 -0.08 -25.22
C SER A 223 11.96 0.67 -25.93
N ASP A 224 11.63 1.82 -26.47
CA ASP A 224 12.57 2.82 -26.97
C ASP A 224 13.05 3.81 -25.90
N PHE A 225 12.78 3.54 -24.63
CA PHE A 225 13.08 4.43 -23.51
C PHE A 225 14.55 4.85 -23.48
N ARG A 226 15.49 3.92 -23.71
CA ARG A 226 16.92 4.22 -23.74
C ARG A 226 17.26 5.26 -24.81
N GLN A 227 16.72 5.12 -26.02
CA GLN A 227 16.91 6.04 -27.13
C GLN A 227 16.32 7.41 -26.83
N ARG A 228 15.07 7.45 -26.33
CA ARG A 228 14.38 8.71 -25.98
C ARG A 228 15.13 9.56 -24.96
N TYR A 229 15.89 8.92 -24.08
CA TYR A 229 16.62 9.59 -23.00
C TYR A 229 18.14 9.57 -23.16
N ASN A 230 18.68 9.11 -24.32
CA ASN A 230 20.10 8.94 -24.62
C ASN A 230 20.83 8.11 -23.53
N LEU A 231 20.30 6.90 -23.24
CA LEU A 231 20.75 6.01 -22.18
C LEU A 231 21.20 4.62 -22.72
N GLU A 232 21.54 4.51 -24.01
CA GLU A 232 21.87 3.23 -24.66
C GLU A 232 23.03 2.53 -23.96
N ASP A 233 24.07 3.28 -23.60
CA ASP A 233 25.28 2.75 -22.98
C ASP A 233 25.32 2.95 -21.45
N GLN A 234 24.19 3.32 -20.83
CA GLN A 234 24.12 3.60 -19.41
C GLN A 234 23.58 2.41 -18.62
N PHE A 235 24.13 2.16 -17.45
CA PHE A 235 23.54 1.27 -16.43
C PHE A 235 22.48 2.05 -15.67
N ILE A 236 21.21 1.65 -15.80
CA ILE A 236 20.05 2.40 -15.28
C ILE A 236 19.67 1.87 -13.91
N LEU A 237 19.75 2.74 -12.90
CA LEU A 237 19.24 2.56 -11.55
C LEU A 237 17.86 3.20 -11.44
N LEU A 238 16.81 2.41 -11.29
CA LEU A 238 15.43 2.89 -11.26
C LEU A 238 14.90 3.01 -9.85
N GLY A 239 14.24 4.12 -9.54
CA GLY A 239 13.40 4.31 -8.36
C GLY A 239 11.99 4.74 -8.75
N VAL A 240 10.97 4.20 -8.08
CA VAL A 240 9.55 4.53 -8.33
C VAL A 240 8.84 4.77 -7.01
N ALA A 241 8.30 5.98 -6.82
CA ALA A 241 7.43 6.30 -5.69
C ALA A 241 6.54 7.51 -6.00
N THR A 242 5.38 7.60 -5.37
CA THR A 242 4.49 8.77 -5.46
C THR A 242 3.73 8.96 -4.15
N PRO A 243 3.96 10.05 -3.42
CA PRO A 243 5.04 11.02 -3.58
C PRO A 243 6.38 10.49 -3.06
N TRP A 244 7.47 11.03 -3.56
CA TRP A 244 8.77 10.87 -2.95
C TRP A 244 8.86 11.62 -1.62
N SER A 245 9.37 10.96 -0.59
CA SER A 245 9.54 11.49 0.77
C SER A 245 10.75 10.86 1.44
N GLU A 246 11.10 11.32 2.63
CA GLU A 246 12.14 10.71 3.46
C GLU A 246 11.87 9.22 3.69
N ARG A 247 10.65 8.89 4.12
CA ARG A 247 10.23 7.50 4.33
C ARG A 247 10.40 6.60 3.09
N LYS A 248 10.21 7.15 1.89
CA LYS A 248 10.42 6.44 0.61
C LYS A 248 11.88 6.43 0.14
N GLY A 249 12.79 6.96 0.96
CA GLY A 249 14.22 6.90 0.70
C GLY A 249 14.71 7.87 -0.38
N TYR A 250 13.99 8.99 -0.62
CA TYR A 250 14.41 9.98 -1.63
C TYR A 250 15.83 10.46 -1.45
N GLN A 251 16.27 10.70 -0.18
CA GLN A 251 17.60 11.18 0.13
C GLN A 251 18.71 10.20 -0.30
N PHE A 252 18.46 8.88 -0.22
CA PHE A 252 19.46 7.89 -0.65
C PHE A 252 19.77 7.99 -2.14
N PHE A 253 18.80 8.33 -2.98
CA PHE A 253 19.05 8.57 -4.40
C PHE A 253 19.89 9.83 -4.64
N LEU A 254 19.67 10.90 -3.87
CA LEU A 254 20.50 12.11 -3.96
C LEU A 254 21.95 11.84 -3.50
N ASP A 255 22.13 10.97 -2.51
CA ASP A 255 23.46 10.60 -2.04
C ASP A 255 24.14 9.59 -2.96
N LEU A 256 23.40 8.66 -3.57
CA LEU A 256 23.92 7.78 -4.64
C LEU A 256 24.38 8.58 -5.86
N ALA A 257 23.66 9.65 -6.23
CA ALA A 257 24.04 10.48 -7.37
C ALA A 257 25.43 11.11 -7.26
N LYS A 258 25.93 11.31 -6.03
CA LYS A 258 27.29 11.83 -5.78
C LYS A 258 28.38 10.78 -6.02
N GLN A 259 28.01 9.51 -6.17
CA GLN A 259 28.93 8.36 -6.26
C GLN A 259 28.74 7.56 -7.56
N LEU A 260 27.91 8.06 -8.49
CA LEU A 260 27.67 7.41 -9.78
C LEU A 260 28.97 7.32 -10.60
N ARG A 261 29.12 6.21 -11.29
CA ARG A 261 30.14 6.05 -12.34
C ARG A 261 29.70 6.80 -13.60
N PRO A 262 30.63 7.15 -14.49
CA PRO A 262 30.30 7.89 -15.73
C PRO A 262 29.24 7.21 -16.61
N ASP A 263 29.17 5.87 -16.56
CA ASP A 263 28.24 5.03 -17.30
C ASP A 263 27.01 4.59 -16.46
N GLU A 264 26.71 5.28 -15.36
CA GLU A 264 25.52 5.05 -14.52
C GLU A 264 24.57 6.24 -14.57
N LYS A 265 23.26 5.96 -14.58
CA LYS A 265 22.18 6.94 -14.48
C LYS A 265 21.12 6.48 -13.51
N ILE A 266 20.61 7.41 -12.72
CA ILE A 266 19.43 7.21 -11.90
C ILE A 266 18.21 7.73 -12.66
N VAL A 267 17.13 6.94 -12.69
CA VAL A 267 15.81 7.35 -13.18
C VAL A 267 14.85 7.32 -12.01
N LEU A 268 14.21 8.45 -11.69
CA LEU A 268 13.19 8.53 -10.64
C LEU A 268 11.83 8.84 -11.24
N VAL A 269 10.87 7.92 -11.07
CA VAL A 269 9.48 8.11 -11.45
C VAL A 269 8.66 8.58 -10.26
N GLY A 270 7.79 9.58 -10.48
CA GLY A 270 6.88 10.13 -9.48
C GLY A 270 7.42 11.35 -8.72
N VAL A 271 8.42 12.02 -9.27
CA VAL A 271 8.97 13.26 -8.69
C VAL A 271 8.02 14.44 -8.85
N SER A 272 7.92 15.31 -7.84
CA SER A 272 7.18 16.56 -7.96
C SER A 272 7.89 17.56 -8.86
N ALA A 273 7.18 18.62 -9.27
CA ALA A 273 7.78 19.68 -10.08
C ALA A 273 8.94 20.39 -9.35
N GLU A 274 8.84 20.56 -8.05
CA GLU A 274 9.89 21.14 -7.20
C GLU A 274 11.09 20.19 -7.11
N GLN A 275 10.83 18.91 -6.87
CA GLN A 275 11.89 17.90 -6.82
C GLN A 275 12.63 17.81 -8.17
N SER A 276 11.88 17.77 -9.29
CA SER A 276 12.46 17.69 -10.63
C SER A 276 13.43 18.83 -10.94
N LYS A 277 13.15 20.05 -10.46
CA LYS A 277 14.06 21.21 -10.62
C LYS A 277 15.33 21.12 -9.79
N ALA A 278 15.29 20.38 -8.70
CA ALA A 278 16.39 20.25 -7.73
C ALA A 278 17.23 18.98 -7.93
N LEU A 279 16.93 18.15 -8.94
CA LEU A 279 17.68 16.92 -9.18
C LEU A 279 19.11 17.22 -9.64
N PRO A 280 20.12 16.50 -9.10
CA PRO A 280 21.50 16.60 -9.60
C PRO A 280 21.65 15.98 -11.00
N ALA A 281 22.71 16.34 -11.71
CA ALA A 281 22.96 15.96 -13.11
C ALA A 281 22.93 14.44 -13.42
N GLY A 282 23.17 13.59 -12.41
CA GLY A 282 23.13 12.13 -12.55
C GLY A 282 21.72 11.52 -12.53
N ILE A 283 20.67 12.31 -12.25
CA ILE A 283 19.30 11.82 -12.07
C ILE A 283 18.37 12.40 -13.14
N ILE A 284 17.60 11.52 -13.78
CA ILE A 284 16.49 11.87 -14.66
C ILE A 284 15.19 11.73 -13.86
N GLY A 285 14.39 12.81 -13.79
CA GLY A 285 13.11 12.83 -13.10
C GLY A 285 11.95 12.73 -14.07
N ILE A 286 11.05 11.78 -13.84
CA ILE A 286 9.79 11.59 -14.56
C ILE A 286 8.65 11.86 -13.58
N ALA A 287 7.83 12.89 -13.84
CA ALA A 287 6.79 13.30 -12.90
C ALA A 287 5.70 12.24 -12.72
N LYS A 288 5.27 11.63 -13.81
CA LYS A 288 4.30 10.52 -13.82
C LYS A 288 4.36 9.78 -15.16
N THR A 289 3.93 8.53 -15.17
CA THR A 289 3.63 7.78 -16.40
C THR A 289 2.16 7.98 -16.81
N ASN A 290 1.89 7.85 -18.09
CA ASN A 290 0.52 7.98 -18.65
C ASN A 290 -0.30 6.70 -18.41
N SER A 291 0.36 5.55 -18.27
CA SER A 291 -0.25 4.25 -18.08
C SER A 291 0.63 3.30 -17.27
N ALA A 292 0.04 2.19 -16.81
CA ALA A 292 0.79 1.12 -16.19
C ALA A 292 1.68 0.39 -17.22
N ALA A 293 1.29 0.37 -18.50
CA ALA A 293 2.11 -0.20 -19.58
C ALA A 293 3.41 0.61 -19.78
N GLU A 294 3.34 1.93 -19.81
CA GLU A 294 4.54 2.79 -19.86
C GLU A 294 5.45 2.57 -18.65
N LEU A 295 4.86 2.38 -17.47
CA LEU A 295 5.64 2.06 -16.28
C LEU A 295 6.33 0.69 -16.40
N ALA A 296 5.65 -0.30 -16.98
CA ALA A 296 6.23 -1.63 -17.25
C ALA A 296 7.40 -1.56 -18.25
N GLU A 297 7.32 -0.70 -19.27
CA GLU A 297 8.43 -0.43 -20.19
C GLU A 297 9.65 0.13 -19.44
N ILE A 298 9.44 1.09 -18.53
CA ILE A 298 10.52 1.70 -17.74
C ILE A 298 11.16 0.65 -16.82
N TYR A 299 10.36 -0.16 -16.12
CA TYR A 299 10.89 -1.27 -15.32
C TYR A 299 11.70 -2.25 -16.18
N SER A 300 11.15 -2.65 -17.35
CA SER A 300 11.80 -3.60 -18.25
C SER A 300 13.12 -3.06 -18.80
N THR A 301 13.24 -1.76 -18.98
CA THR A 301 14.43 -1.10 -19.52
C THR A 301 15.53 -0.92 -18.47
N ALA A 302 15.18 -0.75 -17.20
CA ALA A 302 16.13 -0.56 -16.11
C ALA A 302 16.99 -1.80 -15.89
N ASP A 303 18.25 -1.62 -15.51
CA ASP A 303 19.16 -2.70 -15.15
C ASP A 303 18.97 -3.18 -13.74
N LEU A 304 18.57 -2.27 -12.84
CA LEU A 304 18.33 -2.53 -11.42
C LEU A 304 17.24 -1.61 -10.89
N PHE A 305 16.28 -2.18 -10.17
CA PHE A 305 15.32 -1.42 -9.39
C PHE A 305 15.83 -1.28 -7.95
N ILE A 306 15.84 -0.05 -7.44
CA ILE A 306 16.26 0.27 -6.06
C ILE A 306 15.05 0.76 -5.29
N ASN A 307 14.78 0.15 -4.14
CA ASN A 307 13.74 0.57 -3.21
C ASN A 307 14.31 0.80 -1.81
N PRO A 308 14.97 1.94 -1.56
CA PRO A 308 15.60 2.25 -0.27
C PRO A 308 14.57 2.82 0.72
N THR A 309 13.38 2.22 0.74
CA THR A 309 12.29 2.65 1.63
C THR A 309 12.64 2.36 3.07
N LEU A 310 12.33 3.30 3.98
CA LEU A 310 12.55 3.14 5.42
C LEU A 310 11.36 2.46 6.11
N GLU A 311 10.20 2.41 5.45
CA GLU A 311 9.03 1.66 5.89
C GLU A 311 8.14 1.31 4.69
N GLU A 312 7.82 0.04 4.54
CA GLU A 312 6.92 -0.47 3.51
C GLU A 312 6.13 -1.67 4.03
N VAL A 313 4.85 -1.74 3.71
CA VAL A 313 4.01 -2.87 4.16
C VAL A 313 4.30 -4.15 3.36
N LEU A 314 4.45 -4.05 2.05
CA LEU A 314 4.90 -5.14 1.17
C LEU A 314 5.74 -4.59 0.01
N GLY A 315 5.31 -3.48 -0.62
CA GLY A 315 6.02 -2.84 -1.73
C GLY A 315 5.59 -3.37 -3.09
N LEU A 316 4.43 -2.93 -3.58
CA LEU A 316 3.96 -3.27 -4.93
C LEU A 316 4.99 -2.92 -6.01
N VAL A 317 5.76 -1.86 -5.85
CA VAL A 317 6.82 -1.46 -6.77
C VAL A 317 7.93 -2.52 -6.93
N ASN A 318 8.22 -3.29 -5.86
CA ASN A 318 9.14 -4.43 -5.95
C ASN A 318 8.53 -5.53 -6.84
N LEU A 319 7.24 -5.82 -6.66
CA LEU A 319 6.52 -6.82 -7.43
C LEU A 319 6.42 -6.44 -8.91
N GLU A 320 6.19 -5.15 -9.18
CA GLU A 320 6.17 -4.58 -10.54
C GLU A 320 7.53 -4.76 -11.23
N ALA A 321 8.63 -4.46 -10.54
CA ALA A 321 9.99 -4.65 -11.05
C ALA A 321 10.29 -6.13 -11.32
N LEU A 322 10.00 -7.01 -10.37
CA LEU A 322 10.20 -8.46 -10.52
C LEU A 322 9.39 -9.02 -11.70
N ALA A 323 8.12 -8.61 -11.82
CA ALA A 323 7.24 -9.02 -12.90
C ALA A 323 7.78 -8.62 -14.29
N CYS A 324 8.46 -7.47 -14.37
CA CYS A 324 9.14 -6.99 -15.58
C CYS A 324 10.55 -7.61 -15.79
N GLY A 325 10.96 -8.58 -14.97
CA GLY A 325 12.26 -9.24 -15.07
C GLY A 325 13.43 -8.37 -14.60
N THR A 326 13.18 -7.40 -13.74
CA THR A 326 14.22 -6.48 -13.25
C THR A 326 14.58 -6.83 -11.80
N PRO A 327 15.88 -7.09 -11.51
CA PRO A 327 16.34 -7.38 -10.17
C PRO A 327 16.10 -6.21 -9.23
N VAL A 328 15.93 -6.52 -7.95
CA VAL A 328 15.57 -5.53 -6.92
C VAL A 328 16.63 -5.49 -5.83
N VAL A 329 17.06 -4.28 -5.45
CA VAL A 329 17.77 -4.05 -4.19
C VAL A 329 16.87 -3.22 -3.28
N THR A 330 16.60 -3.74 -2.09
CA THR A 330 15.74 -3.06 -1.13
C THR A 330 16.34 -3.09 0.27
N PHE A 331 15.91 -2.14 1.12
CA PHE A 331 16.27 -2.19 2.53
C PHE A 331 15.49 -3.28 3.28
N ASN A 332 16.10 -3.79 4.35
CA ASN A 332 15.48 -4.63 5.36
C ASN A 332 14.50 -3.78 6.19
N SER A 333 13.38 -3.40 5.58
CA SER A 333 12.38 -2.52 6.20
C SER A 333 10.96 -3.02 5.92
N GLY A 334 10.18 -3.18 6.98
CA GLY A 334 8.81 -3.64 6.87
C GLY A 334 8.69 -5.00 6.19
N GLY A 335 7.70 -5.15 5.31
CA GLY A 335 7.48 -6.32 4.48
C GLY A 335 8.24 -6.30 3.14
N SER A 336 9.06 -5.28 2.86
CA SER A 336 9.79 -5.15 1.59
C SER A 336 10.67 -6.37 1.27
N PRO A 337 11.41 -6.97 2.25
CA PRO A 337 12.20 -8.17 2.02
C PRO A 337 11.37 -9.41 1.61
N GLU A 338 10.10 -9.47 2.00
CA GLU A 338 9.24 -10.62 1.69
C GLU A 338 8.97 -10.78 0.19
N CYS A 339 9.16 -9.71 -0.60
CA CYS A 339 9.04 -9.74 -2.05
C CYS A 339 10.14 -10.59 -2.71
N LEU A 340 11.32 -10.69 -2.10
CA LEU A 340 12.54 -11.20 -2.70
C LEU A 340 12.89 -12.62 -2.23
N ASP A 341 13.71 -13.27 -3.03
CA ASP A 341 14.59 -14.37 -2.65
C ASP A 341 16.01 -14.11 -3.19
N ALA A 342 16.95 -14.98 -2.85
CA ALA A 342 18.36 -14.81 -3.21
C ALA A 342 18.63 -14.79 -4.74
N ASN A 343 17.66 -15.21 -5.56
CA ASN A 343 17.84 -15.32 -7.02
C ASN A 343 17.27 -14.12 -7.79
N CYS A 344 16.55 -13.21 -7.11
CA CYS A 344 15.86 -12.09 -7.77
C CYS A 344 16.27 -10.72 -7.24
N GLY A 345 17.17 -10.66 -6.26
CA GLY A 345 17.65 -9.39 -5.73
C GLY A 345 18.42 -9.51 -4.43
N LEU A 346 18.72 -8.37 -3.82
CA LEU A 346 19.48 -8.29 -2.57
C LEU A 346 18.73 -7.43 -1.54
N VAL A 347 18.81 -7.83 -0.29
CA VAL A 347 18.32 -7.08 0.86
C VAL A 347 19.50 -6.47 1.60
N VAL A 348 19.44 -5.18 1.87
CA VAL A 348 20.47 -4.38 2.56
C VAL A 348 19.89 -3.89 3.88
N GLU A 349 20.70 -3.72 4.90
CA GLU A 349 20.23 -3.19 6.18
C GLU A 349 19.65 -1.78 6.02
N ARG A 350 18.59 -1.50 6.77
CA ARG A 350 17.85 -0.25 6.69
C ARG A 350 18.77 0.96 6.95
N GLY A 351 18.87 1.85 5.96
CA GLY A 351 19.66 3.06 6.04
C GLY A 351 21.15 2.88 5.73
N ASP A 352 21.60 1.69 5.41
CA ASP A 352 23.01 1.41 5.08
C ASP A 352 23.32 1.80 3.62
N LEU A 353 23.72 3.06 3.41
CA LEU A 353 24.15 3.56 2.09
C LEU A 353 25.40 2.84 1.53
N PRO A 354 26.46 2.58 2.30
CA PRO A 354 27.59 1.78 1.83
C PRO A 354 27.17 0.37 1.36
N GLY A 355 26.34 -0.30 2.14
CA GLY A 355 25.77 -1.62 1.77
C GLY A 355 24.92 -1.54 0.51
N LEU A 356 24.15 -0.48 0.32
CA LEU A 356 23.38 -0.23 -0.90
C LEU A 356 24.31 -0.09 -2.13
N VAL A 357 25.39 0.67 -2.02
CA VAL A 357 26.40 0.81 -3.09
C VAL A 357 27.06 -0.54 -3.41
N ALA A 358 27.41 -1.31 -2.40
CA ALA A 358 27.99 -2.64 -2.58
C ALA A 358 27.02 -3.62 -3.27
N ALA A 359 25.74 -3.58 -2.91
CA ALA A 359 24.70 -4.38 -3.54
C ALA A 359 24.50 -4.01 -5.02
N ILE A 360 24.49 -2.71 -5.34
CA ILE A 360 24.43 -2.21 -6.72
C ILE A 360 25.63 -2.74 -7.53
N ALA A 361 26.84 -2.64 -6.99
CA ALA A 361 28.05 -3.14 -7.66
C ALA A 361 27.99 -4.66 -7.90
N THR A 362 27.41 -5.42 -6.95
CA THR A 362 27.23 -6.87 -7.09
C THR A 362 26.28 -7.20 -8.21
N VAL A 363 25.09 -6.58 -8.27
CA VAL A 363 24.12 -6.82 -9.34
C VAL A 363 24.68 -6.39 -10.69
N ARG A 364 25.37 -5.28 -10.75
CA ARG A 364 26.02 -4.80 -11.99
C ARG A 364 27.06 -5.79 -12.51
N LYS A 365 27.90 -6.36 -11.62
CA LYS A 365 28.93 -7.34 -12.00
C LYS A 365 28.30 -8.62 -12.58
N VAL A 366 27.21 -9.07 -12.02
CA VAL A 366 26.48 -10.28 -12.46
C VAL A 366 25.68 -9.99 -13.73
N GLY A 367 25.10 -8.80 -13.84
CA GLY A 367 24.27 -8.35 -14.95
C GLY A 367 22.81 -8.77 -14.83
N LYS A 368 21.90 -7.90 -15.29
CA LYS A 368 20.44 -8.11 -15.24
C LYS A 368 20.00 -9.45 -15.83
N ALA A 369 20.62 -9.86 -16.95
CA ALA A 369 20.23 -11.08 -17.68
C ALA A 369 20.27 -12.35 -16.79
N ALA A 370 21.19 -12.40 -15.82
CA ALA A 370 21.30 -13.53 -14.90
C ALA A 370 20.13 -13.61 -13.90
N TYR A 371 19.47 -12.49 -13.63
CA TYR A 371 18.35 -12.41 -12.68
C TYR A 371 16.97 -12.46 -13.34
N SER A 372 16.84 -11.99 -14.59
CA SER A 372 15.55 -11.65 -15.21
C SER A 372 14.54 -12.81 -15.19
N ALA A 373 14.96 -14.02 -15.54
CA ALA A 373 14.09 -15.18 -15.55
C ALA A 373 13.59 -15.53 -14.14
N GLN A 374 14.46 -15.43 -13.13
CA GLN A 374 14.11 -15.73 -11.74
C GLN A 374 13.22 -14.64 -11.14
N CYS A 375 13.46 -13.35 -11.47
CA CYS A 375 12.58 -12.25 -11.09
C CYS A 375 11.15 -12.49 -11.60
N ARG A 376 11.02 -12.77 -12.91
CA ARG A 376 9.70 -13.07 -13.51
C ARG A 376 9.06 -14.29 -12.87
N LYS A 377 9.81 -15.37 -12.67
CA LYS A 377 9.32 -16.60 -12.04
C LYS A 377 8.84 -16.32 -10.61
N ARG A 378 9.59 -15.55 -9.82
CA ARG A 378 9.19 -15.16 -8.45
C ARG A 378 7.85 -14.42 -8.45
N ALA A 379 7.65 -13.47 -9.38
CA ALA A 379 6.39 -12.74 -9.51
C ALA A 379 5.23 -13.69 -9.90
N GLN A 380 5.46 -14.61 -10.84
CA GLN A 380 4.46 -15.59 -11.29
C GLN A 380 4.05 -16.56 -10.18
N ASP A 381 5.01 -17.13 -9.48
CA ASP A 381 4.75 -18.19 -8.49
C ASP A 381 4.09 -17.64 -7.22
N TRP A 382 4.37 -16.38 -6.85
CA TRP A 382 4.02 -15.85 -5.53
C TRP A 382 3.12 -14.63 -5.54
N PHE A 383 3.04 -13.88 -6.64
CA PHE A 383 2.41 -12.57 -6.65
C PHE A 383 1.45 -12.37 -7.84
N ASP A 384 1.05 -13.45 -8.50
CA ASP A 384 -0.04 -13.39 -9.49
C ASP A 384 -1.33 -12.90 -8.84
N LYS A 385 -1.95 -11.84 -9.39
CA LYS A 385 -3.12 -11.22 -8.76
C LYS A 385 -4.32 -12.16 -8.68
N ASP A 386 -4.52 -13.02 -9.69
CA ASP A 386 -5.68 -13.88 -9.74
C ASP A 386 -5.54 -15.00 -8.70
N ALA A 387 -4.34 -15.52 -8.52
CA ALA A 387 -4.03 -16.47 -7.45
C ALA A 387 -4.19 -15.82 -6.06
N ARG A 388 -3.59 -14.63 -5.83
CA ARG A 388 -3.64 -13.96 -4.51
C ARG A 388 -5.06 -13.54 -4.14
N PHE A 389 -5.82 -12.96 -5.06
CA PHE A 389 -7.18 -12.56 -4.77
C PHE A 389 -8.16 -13.74 -4.74
N GLY A 390 -7.83 -14.85 -5.38
CA GLY A 390 -8.52 -16.14 -5.20
C GLY A 390 -8.49 -16.62 -3.75
N GLU A 391 -7.40 -16.37 -3.00
CA GLU A 391 -7.31 -16.72 -1.56
C GLU A 391 -8.35 -15.98 -0.71
N TYR A 392 -8.72 -14.75 -1.06
CA TYR A 392 -9.82 -14.05 -0.38
C TYR A 392 -11.16 -14.76 -0.59
N VAL A 393 -11.41 -15.29 -1.79
CA VAL A 393 -12.64 -16.02 -2.07
C VAL A 393 -12.72 -17.29 -1.23
N GLU A 394 -11.60 -18.00 -1.10
CA GLU A 394 -11.54 -19.19 -0.23
C GLU A 394 -11.68 -18.82 1.26
N LEU A 395 -11.08 -17.71 1.69
CA LEU A 395 -11.27 -17.19 3.04
C LEU A 395 -12.75 -16.87 3.31
N TYR A 396 -13.45 -16.20 2.37
CA TYR A 396 -14.89 -15.91 2.56
C TYR A 396 -15.72 -17.18 2.65
N LYS A 397 -15.43 -18.20 1.83
CA LYS A 397 -16.10 -19.50 1.91
C LYS A 397 -15.87 -20.18 3.26
N ALA A 398 -14.65 -20.10 3.79
CA ALA A 398 -14.28 -20.71 5.07
C ALA A 398 -15.01 -20.05 6.24
N ILE A 399 -15.00 -18.71 6.32
CA ILE A 399 -15.64 -17.97 7.42
C ILE A 399 -17.18 -18.03 7.38
N LEU A 400 -17.78 -18.34 6.24
CA LEU A 400 -19.24 -18.54 6.14
C LEU A 400 -19.67 -19.93 6.58
N LYS A 401 -18.75 -20.90 6.69
CA LYS A 401 -19.02 -22.26 7.16
C LYS A 401 -18.79 -22.41 8.67
N SER A 402 -18.01 -21.49 9.28
CA SER A 402 -17.74 -21.44 10.72
C SER A 402 -18.84 -20.68 11.47
#